data_ae8e24c21bd851165000d2eeacde015c
#
_entry.id   ae8e24c21bd851165000d2eeacde015c
#
_cell.length_a   1.000
_cell.length_b   1.000
_cell.length_c   1.000
_cell.angle_alpha   90.00
_cell.angle_beta   90.00
_cell.angle_gamma   90.00
#
_symmetry.space_group_name_H-M   'P 1'
#
loop_
_entity.id
_entity.type
_entity.pdbx_description
1 polymer ?
#
loop_
_entity_poly.entity_id
_entity_poly.type
_entity_poly.pdbx_seq_one_letter_code
_entity_poly.pdbx_strand_id
1 'polypeptide(L)'
;MRVLMTGGGTAGHINPALAIAATIRDKWPDADILFVGAAGRMETKLVPAAGYPLKTVDVRGFQRKLSVKNIGRNLSAAFHAVTAGGASARILRDFRPDIAIGTGGYVCGPILRKAARMGIPVVVHESNAYPGVTVKMLAKMAKAVLIFDES
;
A
#
# COMPACT_ATOMS: atom_id res chain seq x y z
N MET A 1 -15.94 -7.63 8.94
CA MET A 1 -14.45 -7.56 8.82
C MET A 1 -14.09 -6.32 8.00
N ARG A 2 -13.15 -5.49 8.49
CA ARG A 2 -12.68 -4.29 7.78
C ARG A 2 -11.27 -4.54 7.24
N VAL A 3 -11.11 -4.42 5.94
CA VAL A 3 -9.85 -4.70 5.24
C VAL A 3 -9.33 -3.42 4.57
N LEU A 4 -8.13 -3.01 4.93
CA LEU A 4 -7.46 -1.92 4.24
C LEU A 4 -6.53 -2.50 3.17
N MET A 5 -6.74 -2.10 1.92
CA MET A 5 -5.93 -2.49 0.77
C MET A 5 -5.01 -1.34 0.35
N THR A 6 -3.78 -1.64 0.00
CA THR A 6 -2.86 -0.64 -0.56
C THR A 6 -1.97 -1.26 -1.63
N GLY A 7 -1.87 -0.57 -2.75
CA GLY A 7 -1.07 -0.96 -3.90
C GLY A 7 -1.14 0.13 -4.94
N GLY A 8 -0.04 0.53 -5.53
CA GLY A 8 -0.12 1.67 -6.42
C GLY A 8 1.12 1.96 -7.25
N GLY A 9 1.01 3.01 -8.05
CA GLY A 9 2.04 3.48 -8.96
C GLY A 9 2.05 2.78 -10.32
N THR A 10 1.74 1.49 -10.38
CA THR A 10 1.66 0.72 -11.63
C THR A 10 0.51 -0.30 -11.58
N ALA A 11 0.02 -0.72 -12.75
CA ALA A 11 -0.99 -1.76 -12.86
C ALA A 11 -0.53 -3.10 -12.23
N GLY A 12 0.78 -3.40 -12.29
CA GLY A 12 1.36 -4.61 -11.69
C GLY A 12 1.22 -4.69 -10.16
N HIS A 13 0.99 -3.56 -9.48
CA HIS A 13 0.68 -3.54 -8.05
C HIS A 13 -0.82 -3.38 -7.78
N ILE A 14 -1.55 -2.68 -8.66
CA ILE A 14 -2.97 -2.41 -8.46
C ILE A 14 -3.81 -3.65 -8.78
N ASN A 15 -3.53 -4.35 -9.88
CA ASN A 15 -4.31 -5.52 -10.29
C ASN A 15 -4.31 -6.66 -9.25
N PRO A 16 -3.15 -7.05 -8.66
CA PRO A 16 -3.17 -8.02 -7.56
C PRO A 16 -3.98 -7.55 -6.36
N ALA A 17 -3.93 -6.24 -6.02
CA ALA A 17 -4.74 -5.70 -4.93
C ALA A 17 -6.24 -5.83 -5.22
N LEU A 18 -6.66 -5.53 -6.45
CA LEU A 18 -8.05 -5.68 -6.88
C LEU A 18 -8.50 -7.14 -6.89
N ALA A 19 -7.64 -8.06 -7.35
CA ALA A 19 -7.93 -9.50 -7.35
C ALA A 19 -8.12 -10.04 -5.93
N ILE A 20 -7.21 -9.67 -5.00
CA ILE A 20 -7.32 -10.05 -3.58
C ILE A 20 -8.60 -9.47 -2.98
N ALA A 21 -8.91 -8.19 -3.25
CA ALA A 21 -10.13 -7.56 -2.75
C ALA A 21 -11.40 -8.23 -3.28
N ALA A 22 -11.43 -8.63 -4.56
CA ALA A 22 -12.54 -9.37 -5.15
C ALA A 22 -12.72 -10.73 -4.46
N THR A 23 -11.64 -11.49 -4.28
CA THR A 23 -11.68 -12.79 -3.57
C THR A 23 -12.16 -12.64 -2.12
N ILE A 24 -11.75 -11.57 -1.44
CA ILE A 24 -12.23 -11.29 -0.08
C ILE A 24 -13.72 -11.00 -0.09
N ARG A 25 -14.21 -10.18 -1.01
CA ARG A 25 -15.62 -9.84 -1.13
C ARG A 25 -16.48 -11.06 -1.48
N ASP A 26 -15.98 -11.95 -2.34
CA ASP A 26 -16.69 -13.18 -2.71
C ASP A 26 -16.82 -14.14 -1.51
N LYS A 27 -15.76 -14.26 -0.70
CA LYS A 27 -15.78 -15.13 0.48
C LYS A 27 -16.48 -14.52 1.70
N TRP A 28 -16.44 -13.21 1.83
CA TRP A 28 -17.01 -12.43 2.93
C TRP A 28 -17.77 -11.23 2.37
N PRO A 29 -19.03 -11.40 1.90
CA PRO A 29 -19.81 -10.33 1.27
C PRO A 29 -19.98 -9.09 2.14
N ASP A 30 -20.00 -9.26 3.47
CA ASP A 30 -20.10 -8.17 4.46
C ASP A 30 -18.75 -7.53 4.81
N ALA A 31 -17.68 -7.85 4.08
CA ALA A 31 -16.39 -7.22 4.30
C ALA A 31 -16.39 -5.77 3.82
N ASP A 32 -16.04 -4.85 4.71
CA ASP A 32 -15.85 -3.44 4.39
C ASP A 32 -14.40 -3.26 3.90
N ILE A 33 -14.22 -2.95 2.61
CA ILE A 33 -12.91 -2.85 1.96
C ILE A 33 -12.64 -1.40 1.58
N LEU A 34 -11.55 -0.84 2.11
CA LEU A 34 -11.08 0.49 1.79
C LEU A 34 -9.69 0.42 1.13
N PHE A 35 -9.55 1.04 -0.02
CA PHE A 35 -8.24 1.23 -0.65
C PHE A 35 -7.59 2.54 -0.19
N VAL A 36 -6.25 2.50 -0.06
CA VAL A 36 -5.44 3.70 0.16
C VAL A 36 -4.32 3.72 -0.87
N GLY A 37 -4.26 4.77 -1.65
CA GLY A 37 -3.32 4.96 -2.76
C GLY A 37 -2.65 6.33 -2.76
N ALA A 38 -1.78 6.58 -3.74
CA ALA A 38 -1.14 7.88 -3.93
C ALA A 38 -2.04 8.80 -4.78
N ALA A 39 -2.11 10.07 -4.40
CA ALA A 39 -2.87 11.06 -5.14
C ALA A 39 -2.35 11.24 -6.59
N GLY A 40 -3.26 11.36 -7.55
CA GLY A 40 -2.95 11.62 -8.97
C GLY A 40 -2.22 10.48 -9.69
N ARG A 41 -2.37 9.23 -9.23
CA ARG A 41 -1.78 8.04 -9.84
C ARG A 41 -2.85 7.11 -10.42
N MET A 42 -2.41 6.00 -11.04
CA MET A 42 -3.30 5.06 -11.74
C MET A 42 -4.40 4.50 -10.83
N GLU A 43 -4.11 4.29 -9.57
CA GLU A 43 -5.06 3.79 -8.57
C GLU A 43 -6.28 4.72 -8.42
N THR A 44 -6.13 6.02 -8.65
CA THR A 44 -7.26 6.96 -8.58
C THR A 44 -8.31 6.77 -9.67
N LYS A 45 -7.96 6.04 -10.73
CA LYS A 45 -8.88 5.65 -11.80
C LYS A 45 -9.32 4.20 -11.66
N LEU A 46 -8.37 3.28 -11.46
CA LEU A 46 -8.62 1.83 -11.51
C LEU A 46 -9.42 1.33 -10.31
N VAL A 47 -9.14 1.83 -9.11
CA VAL A 47 -9.81 1.36 -7.89
C VAL A 47 -11.30 1.75 -7.87
N PRO A 48 -11.69 3.02 -8.11
CA PRO A 48 -13.10 3.38 -8.21
C PRO A 48 -13.83 2.71 -9.36
N ALA A 49 -13.15 2.53 -10.51
CA ALA A 49 -13.73 1.81 -11.66
C ALA A 49 -14.06 0.34 -11.33
N ALA A 50 -13.32 -0.27 -10.39
CA ALA A 50 -13.59 -1.62 -9.87
C ALA A 50 -14.63 -1.64 -8.74
N GLY A 51 -15.24 -0.50 -8.38
CA GLY A 51 -16.29 -0.40 -7.39
C GLY A 51 -15.80 -0.39 -5.93
N TYR A 52 -14.55 0.01 -5.68
CA TYR A 52 -14.02 0.12 -4.33
C TYR A 52 -13.81 1.59 -3.91
N PRO A 53 -14.11 1.91 -2.63
CA PRO A 53 -13.77 3.23 -2.09
C PRO A 53 -12.26 3.41 -2.00
N LEU A 54 -11.79 4.61 -2.35
CA LEU A 54 -10.38 4.99 -2.31
C LEU A 54 -10.17 6.27 -1.49
N LYS A 55 -9.24 6.22 -0.56
CA LYS A 55 -8.62 7.41 0.05
C LYS A 55 -7.20 7.57 -0.48
N THR A 56 -6.75 8.81 -0.64
CA THR A 56 -5.40 9.08 -1.16
C THR A 56 -4.53 9.77 -0.12
N VAL A 57 -3.23 9.49 -0.21
CA VAL A 57 -2.18 10.18 0.54
C VAL A 57 -1.17 10.79 -0.43
N ASP A 58 -0.59 11.92 -0.06
CA ASP A 58 0.47 12.52 -0.87
C ASP A 58 1.81 11.84 -0.54
N VAL A 59 2.21 10.94 -1.41
CA VAL A 59 3.49 10.20 -1.29
C VAL A 59 4.28 10.36 -2.57
N ARG A 60 5.57 10.66 -2.43
CA ARG A 60 6.50 10.72 -3.56
C ARG A 60 7.53 9.60 -3.45
N GLY A 61 7.79 8.94 -4.58
CA GLY A 61 8.82 7.90 -4.66
C GLY A 61 10.24 8.47 -4.58
N PHE A 62 11.15 7.74 -3.95
CA PHE A 62 12.57 8.08 -3.91
C PHE A 62 13.24 7.82 -5.26
N GLN A 63 14.11 8.74 -5.68
CA GLN A 63 14.97 8.56 -6.86
C GLN A 63 16.19 7.72 -6.48
N ARG A 64 16.44 6.63 -7.21
CA ARG A 64 17.55 5.70 -6.93
C ARG A 64 18.93 6.22 -7.34
N LYS A 65 19.00 7.13 -8.32
CA LYS A 65 20.28 7.69 -8.79
C LYS A 65 20.73 8.85 -7.89
N LEU A 66 21.95 8.78 -7.38
CA LEU A 66 22.58 9.86 -6.63
C LEU A 66 23.02 10.96 -7.61
N SER A 67 22.38 12.12 -7.53
CA SER A 67 22.81 13.36 -8.19
C SER A 67 22.34 14.54 -7.34
N VAL A 68 22.96 15.72 -7.50
CA VAL A 68 22.57 16.93 -6.75
C VAL A 68 21.08 17.25 -6.92
N LYS A 69 20.56 17.09 -8.15
CA LYS A 69 19.14 17.25 -8.46
C LYS A 69 18.24 16.23 -7.73
N ASN A 70 18.74 15.02 -7.51
CA ASN A 70 18.01 13.96 -6.82
C ASN A 70 18.08 14.09 -5.28
N ILE A 71 19.09 14.75 -4.72
CA ILE A 71 19.19 15.03 -3.28
C ILE A 71 18.00 15.90 -2.84
N GLY A 72 17.71 16.99 -3.53
CA GLY A 72 16.56 17.84 -3.24
C GLY A 72 15.22 17.09 -3.41
N ARG A 73 15.10 16.26 -4.44
CA ARG A 73 13.91 15.43 -4.67
C ARG A 73 13.74 14.35 -3.59
N ASN A 74 14.82 13.76 -3.13
CA ASN A 74 14.78 12.76 -2.06
C ASN A 74 14.49 13.40 -0.70
N LEU A 75 14.95 14.64 -0.43
CA LEU A 75 14.57 15.39 0.76
C LEU A 75 13.08 15.72 0.77
N SER A 76 12.54 16.15 -0.38
CA SER A 76 11.10 16.35 -0.56
C SER A 76 10.32 15.02 -0.38
N ALA A 77 10.83 13.91 -0.92
CA ALA A 77 10.22 12.60 -0.75
C ALA A 77 10.23 12.14 0.72
N ALA A 78 11.27 12.44 1.47
CA ALA A 78 11.34 12.17 2.91
C ALA A 78 10.30 13.00 3.69
N PHE A 79 10.15 14.27 3.37
CA PHE A 79 9.11 15.13 3.96
C PHE A 79 7.71 14.59 3.66
N HIS A 80 7.43 14.23 2.39
CA HIS A 80 6.15 13.62 2.01
C HIS A 80 5.92 12.26 2.69
N ALA A 81 6.96 11.47 2.94
CA ALA A 81 6.83 10.22 3.69
C ALA A 81 6.42 10.46 5.16
N VAL A 82 6.91 11.52 5.78
CA VAL A 82 6.53 11.90 7.16
C VAL A 82 5.07 12.41 7.19
N THR A 83 4.70 13.31 6.28
CA THR A 83 3.32 13.84 6.19
C THR A 83 2.32 12.75 5.80
N ALA A 84 2.70 11.87 4.89
CA ALA A 84 1.90 10.68 4.54
C ALA A 84 1.71 9.74 5.74
N GLY A 85 2.69 9.66 6.64
CA GLY A 85 2.56 8.94 7.91
C GLY A 85 1.44 9.49 8.81
N GLY A 86 1.29 10.81 8.86
CA GLY A 86 0.20 11.49 9.56
C GLY A 86 -1.16 11.25 8.91
N ALA A 87 -1.25 11.41 7.59
CA ALA A 87 -2.46 11.13 6.83
C ALA A 87 -2.86 9.65 6.92
N SER A 88 -1.89 8.73 6.79
CA SER A 88 -2.11 7.29 6.97
C SER A 88 -2.65 6.98 8.37
N ALA A 89 -2.09 7.63 9.41
CA ALA A 89 -2.56 7.45 10.78
C ALA A 89 -4.01 7.88 10.97
N ARG A 90 -4.43 8.98 10.34
CA ARG A 90 -5.82 9.45 10.37
C ARG A 90 -6.73 8.42 9.70
N ILE A 91 -6.40 7.99 8.47
CA ILE A 91 -7.20 6.99 7.74
C ILE A 91 -7.34 5.70 8.54
N LEU A 92 -6.24 5.20 9.13
CA LEU A 92 -6.24 3.98 9.95
C LEU A 92 -7.08 4.13 11.22
N ARG A 93 -7.05 5.27 11.89
CA ARG A 93 -7.89 5.54 13.08
C ARG A 93 -9.37 5.64 12.73
N ASP A 94 -9.69 6.30 11.62
CA ASP A 94 -11.08 6.50 11.18
C ASP A 94 -11.69 5.19 10.70
N PHE A 95 -10.97 4.44 9.86
CA PHE A 95 -11.45 3.19 9.28
C PHE A 95 -11.34 2.01 10.25
N ARG A 96 -10.35 2.00 11.14
CA ARG A 96 -10.08 0.92 12.11
C ARG A 96 -10.06 -0.46 11.45
N PRO A 97 -9.14 -0.73 10.51
CA PRO A 97 -9.09 -2.01 9.83
C PRO A 97 -8.68 -3.14 10.78
N ASP A 98 -9.26 -4.31 10.58
CA ASP A 98 -8.86 -5.55 11.25
C ASP A 98 -7.56 -6.10 10.67
N ILE A 99 -7.29 -5.78 9.39
CA ILE A 99 -6.09 -6.19 8.65
C ILE A 99 -5.75 -5.14 7.58
N ALA A 100 -4.46 -4.97 7.31
CA ALA A 100 -3.95 -4.14 6.22
C ALA A 100 -3.12 -4.99 5.24
N ILE A 101 -3.47 -4.98 3.97
CA ILE A 101 -2.85 -5.79 2.92
C ILE A 101 -2.22 -4.88 1.88
N GLY A 102 -0.97 -5.13 1.52
CA GLY A 102 -0.26 -4.38 0.49
C GLY A 102 0.35 -5.25 -0.58
N THR A 103 0.23 -4.81 -1.83
CA THR A 103 0.69 -5.53 -3.01
C THR A 103 1.89 -4.88 -3.70
N GLY A 104 2.49 -3.87 -3.05
CA GLY A 104 3.68 -3.21 -3.54
C GLY A 104 3.48 -1.77 -4.00
N GLY A 105 4.57 -1.21 -4.52
CA GLY A 105 4.64 0.21 -4.80
C GLY A 105 5.07 1.04 -3.57
N TYR A 106 5.54 2.27 -3.84
CA TYR A 106 6.07 3.15 -2.78
C TYR A 106 5.01 3.65 -1.80
N VAL A 107 3.74 3.63 -2.19
CA VAL A 107 2.60 4.03 -1.34
C VAL A 107 2.37 3.05 -0.18
N CYS A 108 2.66 1.77 -0.36
CA CYS A 108 2.49 0.75 0.68
C CYS A 108 3.38 1.01 1.90
N GLY A 109 4.61 1.51 1.70
CA GLY A 109 5.59 1.70 2.76
C GLY A 109 5.07 2.48 3.97
N PRO A 110 4.69 3.77 3.80
CA PRO A 110 4.20 4.59 4.91
C PRO A 110 2.89 4.07 5.52
N ILE A 111 1.99 3.53 4.72
CA ILE A 111 0.67 3.05 5.17
C ILE A 111 0.84 1.79 6.03
N LEU A 112 1.49 0.76 5.51
CA LEU A 112 1.63 -0.51 6.21
C LEU A 112 2.57 -0.41 7.40
N ARG A 113 3.64 0.38 7.31
CA ARG A 113 4.50 0.67 8.45
C ARG A 113 3.72 1.35 9.58
N LYS A 114 2.81 2.26 9.25
CA LYS A 114 1.96 2.91 10.25
C LYS A 114 0.95 1.95 10.84
N ALA A 115 0.31 1.10 10.02
CA ALA A 115 -0.61 0.06 10.46
C ALA A 115 0.07 -0.89 11.46
N ALA A 116 1.25 -1.43 11.11
CA ALA A 116 2.02 -2.30 11.98
C ALA A 116 2.37 -1.64 13.34
N ARG A 117 2.77 -0.35 13.33
CA ARG A 117 3.04 0.41 14.57
C ARG A 117 1.80 0.68 15.42
N MET A 118 0.62 0.60 14.84
CA MET A 118 -0.66 0.72 15.54
C MET A 118 -1.20 -0.64 15.99
N GLY A 119 -0.43 -1.74 15.82
CA GLY A 119 -0.84 -3.08 16.21
C GLY A 119 -1.80 -3.76 15.21
N ILE A 120 -2.04 -3.15 14.04
CA ILE A 120 -2.88 -3.72 13.00
C ILE A 120 -2.08 -4.80 12.27
N PRO A 121 -2.59 -6.02 12.12
CA PRO A 121 -1.95 -7.08 11.35
C PRO A 121 -1.69 -6.63 9.90
N VAL A 122 -0.47 -6.84 9.42
CA VAL A 122 -0.06 -6.46 8.07
C VAL A 122 0.28 -7.71 7.27
N VAL A 123 -0.25 -7.79 6.06
CA VAL A 123 0.11 -8.80 5.06
C VAL A 123 0.69 -8.10 3.84
N VAL A 124 1.76 -8.64 3.30
CA VAL A 124 2.41 -8.12 2.10
C VAL A 124 2.38 -9.20 1.02
N HIS A 125 1.91 -8.84 -0.17
CA HIS A 125 1.96 -9.68 -1.35
C HIS A 125 3.04 -9.16 -2.31
N GLU A 126 3.90 -10.05 -2.80
CA GLU A 126 4.92 -9.76 -3.80
C GLU A 126 4.62 -10.55 -5.08
N SER A 127 4.42 -9.82 -6.17
CA SER A 127 4.11 -10.39 -7.48
C SER A 127 5.36 -10.66 -8.33
N ASN A 128 6.54 -10.19 -7.88
CA ASN A 128 7.78 -10.34 -8.64
C ASN A 128 8.62 -11.48 -8.06
N ALA A 129 9.38 -12.15 -8.91
CA ALA A 129 10.36 -13.17 -8.50
C ALA A 129 11.41 -12.64 -7.52
N TYR A 130 11.74 -11.34 -7.61
CA TYR A 130 12.64 -10.67 -6.66
C TYR A 130 11.89 -9.59 -5.88
N PRO A 131 11.88 -9.66 -4.53
CA PRO A 131 11.16 -8.71 -3.72
C PRO A 131 11.69 -7.29 -3.86
N GLY A 132 10.78 -6.35 -4.06
CA GLY A 132 11.07 -4.93 -4.10
C GLY A 132 11.54 -4.38 -2.75
N VAL A 133 12.15 -3.18 -2.76
CA VAL A 133 12.67 -2.54 -1.53
C VAL A 133 11.59 -2.35 -0.47
N THR A 134 10.39 -1.96 -0.89
CA THR A 134 9.24 -1.77 0.02
C THR A 134 8.86 -3.08 0.71
N VAL A 135 8.80 -4.18 -0.05
CA VAL A 135 8.48 -5.52 0.51
C VAL A 135 9.55 -5.97 1.48
N LYS A 136 10.85 -5.83 1.12
CA LYS A 136 11.97 -6.15 2.03
C LYS A 136 11.91 -5.39 3.35
N MET A 137 11.55 -4.12 3.30
CA MET A 137 11.39 -3.28 4.51
C MET A 137 10.21 -3.73 5.37
N LEU A 138 9.09 -4.07 4.73
CA LEU A 138 7.84 -4.42 5.42
C LEU A 138 7.85 -5.86 5.94
N ALA A 139 8.58 -6.78 5.32
CA ALA A 139 8.66 -8.18 5.71
C ALA A 139 9.00 -8.39 7.19
N LYS A 140 9.86 -7.52 7.75
CA LYS A 140 10.27 -7.60 9.17
C LYS A 140 9.14 -7.30 10.17
N MET A 141 8.07 -6.64 9.72
CA MET A 141 6.93 -6.25 10.56
C MET A 141 5.61 -6.83 10.07
N ALA A 142 5.61 -7.51 8.94
CA ALA A 142 4.43 -8.18 8.40
C ALA A 142 4.13 -9.46 9.17
N LYS A 143 2.84 -9.75 9.35
CA LYS A 143 2.36 -11.01 9.91
C LYS A 143 2.56 -12.17 8.92
N ALA A 144 2.45 -11.86 7.61
CA ALA A 144 2.71 -12.79 6.52
C ALA A 144 3.23 -12.04 5.29
N VAL A 145 4.08 -12.71 4.53
CA VAL A 145 4.50 -12.30 3.19
C VAL A 145 4.06 -13.41 2.23
N LEU A 146 3.17 -13.04 1.30
CA LEU A 146 2.67 -13.93 0.26
C LEU A 146 3.54 -13.71 -0.99
N ILE A 147 4.15 -14.76 -1.47
CA ILE A 147 4.95 -14.76 -2.70
C ILE A 147 4.27 -15.61 -3.74
N PHE A 148 4.47 -15.28 -5.00
CA PHE A 148 4.13 -16.17 -6.10
C PHE A 148 5.31 -17.14 -6.27
N ASP A 149 5.05 -18.43 -6.13
CA ASP A 149 6.01 -19.50 -6.35
C ASP A 149 5.36 -20.53 -7.29
N GLU A 150 6.05 -20.87 -8.37
CA GLU A 150 5.64 -21.90 -9.35
C GLU A 150 6.34 -23.25 -9.07
N SER A 151 6.88 -23.47 -7.88
CA SER A 151 7.54 -24.74 -7.52
C SER A 151 6.56 -25.89 -7.27
#